data_a43ac9c40efffd81362f5dc471f7a017
#
_entry.id   a43ac9c40efffd81362f5dc471f7a017
#
_cell.length_a   1.000
_cell.length_b   1.000
_cell.length_c   1.000
_cell.angle_alpha   90.00
_cell.angle_beta   90.00
_cell.angle_gamma   90.00
#
_symmetry.space_group_name_H-M   'P 1'
#
loop_
_entity.id
_entity.type
_entity.pdbx_description
1 polymer ?
#
loop_
_entity_poly.entity_id
_entity_poly.type
_entity_poly.pdbx_seq_one_letter_code
_entity_poly.pdbx_strand_id
1 'polypeptide(L)'
;MAFSMKVTPEIDELTNICLDNSKMDVSLYGQYDVKRGLRDVNGVGVLAGLTQISNVVSSDIIDGVKTPCDGRLYYRGINVEKLTQGFLSENRMGFEEVAYLLLFGNLPNEEQLNHFKTILKQQQSLPKNFVRDVVMKAPTKDMMNTLSRSVLTLYAYDNHADDTSLPNVLRQCINLISVFPMLSVYGYQAYNHYIKGKSLYIHNPSKKLSTAENILLMLRPDQKYTPLEAKILDLALVLHMEHGGGNNSTFTTHVVSSSGTDTYSAIAAALGSLKGPKHGGANIKVVRMFDDMKSHVKDWTDEEEVSNYLRKLLHKEAFDQKGLIYGMGHAVYSISDPRARIFKTFVEQLAKEKHREKDYRLYAMVEELAPKIIGEERHIYKGVSANVDFYSGFVYSMLDLPLELYTPMFACARIVGWSAHRMEELINTDKIIRPAYKSVKDEVDYVPLENR
;
A
#
# COMPACT_ATOMS: atom_id res chain seq x y z
N MET A 1 -27.12 -27.48 1.56
CA MET A 1 -27.61 -26.08 1.61
C MET A 1 -26.56 -25.21 0.87
N ALA A 2 -27.01 -24.29 0.01
CA ALA A 2 -26.12 -23.35 -0.62
C ALA A 2 -25.65 -22.32 0.40
N PHE A 3 -24.38 -21.86 0.31
CA PHE A 3 -23.87 -20.78 1.13
C PHE A 3 -24.69 -19.50 0.85
N SER A 4 -25.36 -18.95 1.89
CA SER A 4 -26.20 -17.76 1.73
C SER A 4 -25.33 -16.52 1.54
N MET A 5 -25.61 -15.72 0.50
CA MET A 5 -24.94 -14.46 0.18
C MET A 5 -25.87 -13.25 0.33
N LYS A 6 -27.08 -13.45 0.87
CA LYS A 6 -28.08 -12.38 1.01
C LYS A 6 -28.26 -12.03 2.48
N VAL A 7 -28.43 -10.75 2.75
CA VAL A 7 -28.95 -10.27 4.03
C VAL A 7 -30.43 -10.60 4.06
N THR A 8 -30.88 -11.28 5.09
CA THR A 8 -32.28 -11.63 5.31
C THR A 8 -32.92 -10.66 6.31
N PRO A 9 -34.25 -10.56 6.39
CA PRO A 9 -34.92 -9.71 7.40
C PRO A 9 -34.53 -10.06 8.84
N GLU A 10 -34.29 -11.32 9.15
CA GLU A 10 -33.83 -11.75 10.48
C GLU A 10 -32.40 -11.25 10.78
N ILE A 11 -31.52 -11.20 9.77
CA ILE A 11 -30.17 -10.62 9.92
C ILE A 11 -30.26 -9.11 10.14
N ASP A 12 -31.19 -8.41 9.45
CA ASP A 12 -31.40 -6.97 9.67
C ASP A 12 -31.94 -6.70 11.09
N GLU A 13 -32.88 -7.50 11.59
CA GLU A 13 -33.39 -7.40 12.97
C GLU A 13 -32.23 -7.59 13.98
N LEU A 14 -31.43 -8.64 13.86
CA LEU A 14 -30.27 -8.89 14.72
C LEU A 14 -29.22 -7.77 14.61
N THR A 15 -29.08 -7.17 13.44
CA THR A 15 -28.17 -6.02 13.22
C THR A 15 -28.63 -4.81 14.03
N ASN A 16 -29.94 -4.53 14.09
CA ASN A 16 -30.49 -3.42 14.89
C ASN A 16 -30.22 -3.65 16.38
N ILE A 17 -30.42 -4.88 16.87
CA ILE A 17 -30.08 -5.23 18.26
C ILE A 17 -28.60 -4.99 18.56
N CYS A 18 -27.69 -5.36 17.62
CA CYS A 18 -26.25 -5.06 17.77
C CYS A 18 -25.95 -3.58 17.80
N LEU A 19 -26.60 -2.77 16.96
CA LEU A 19 -26.42 -1.33 16.92
C LEU A 19 -26.86 -0.64 18.23
N ASP A 20 -28.02 -1.02 18.74
CA ASP A 20 -28.57 -0.43 19.98
C ASP A 20 -27.71 -0.75 21.21
N ASN A 21 -27.16 -1.98 21.28
CA ASN A 21 -26.38 -2.43 22.42
C ASN A 21 -24.87 -2.15 22.33
N SER A 22 -24.34 -1.80 21.16
CA SER A 22 -22.88 -1.67 20.94
C SER A 22 -22.42 -0.26 20.63
N LYS A 23 -23.36 0.72 20.54
CA LYS A 23 -23.00 2.11 20.25
C LYS A 23 -22.32 2.73 21.46
N MET A 24 -21.07 3.21 21.26
CA MET A 24 -20.31 3.91 22.28
C MET A 24 -20.61 5.40 22.29
N ASP A 25 -20.75 5.99 23.49
CA ASP A 25 -20.74 7.44 23.64
C ASP A 25 -19.33 7.97 23.32
N VAL A 26 -19.27 8.90 22.37
CA VAL A 26 -18.01 9.51 21.90
C VAL A 26 -17.29 10.27 23.03
N SER A 27 -18.01 10.82 24.02
CA SER A 27 -17.44 11.51 25.16
C SER A 27 -16.54 10.62 26.02
N LEU A 28 -16.81 9.31 26.08
CA LEU A 28 -16.01 8.35 26.83
C LEU A 28 -14.57 8.25 26.36
N TYR A 29 -14.31 8.48 25.06
CA TYR A 29 -12.94 8.50 24.55
C TYR A 29 -12.11 9.63 25.18
N GLY A 30 -12.72 10.80 25.39
CA GLY A 30 -12.08 11.92 26.10
C GLY A 30 -11.95 11.64 27.60
N GLN A 31 -13.01 11.12 28.22
CA GLN A 31 -13.04 10.80 29.66
C GLN A 31 -11.92 9.80 30.05
N TYR A 32 -11.67 8.79 29.24
CA TYR A 32 -10.64 7.77 29.49
C TYR A 32 -9.32 8.03 28.77
N ASP A 33 -9.13 9.21 28.18
CA ASP A 33 -7.93 9.58 27.39
C ASP A 33 -7.57 8.53 26.32
N VAL A 34 -8.56 7.96 25.66
CA VAL A 34 -8.34 6.93 24.63
C VAL A 34 -7.81 7.57 23.35
N LYS A 35 -6.65 7.15 22.91
CA LYS A 35 -6.01 7.60 21.67
C LYS A 35 -6.65 6.89 20.47
N ARG A 36 -7.73 7.46 19.89
CA ARG A 36 -8.45 6.86 18.76
C ARG A 36 -7.54 6.66 17.54
N GLY A 37 -7.47 5.42 17.05
CA GLY A 37 -6.53 5.07 15.99
C GLY A 37 -5.07 5.22 16.39
N LEU A 38 -4.77 5.10 17.69
CA LEU A 38 -3.44 5.28 18.29
C LEU A 38 -2.84 6.67 18.02
N ARG A 39 -3.71 7.71 17.94
CA ARG A 39 -3.30 9.11 17.81
C ARG A 39 -4.02 9.99 18.83
N ASP A 40 -3.31 10.98 19.36
CA ASP A 40 -3.91 12.00 20.21
C ASP A 40 -4.77 12.99 19.39
N VAL A 41 -5.39 13.93 20.08
CA VAL A 41 -6.24 14.97 19.46
C VAL A 41 -5.44 15.91 18.53
N ASN A 42 -4.13 16.02 18.72
CA ASN A 42 -3.23 16.81 17.89
C ASN A 42 -2.67 16.00 16.71
N GLY A 43 -3.06 14.72 16.57
CA GLY A 43 -2.61 13.81 15.53
C GLY A 43 -1.24 13.18 15.77
N VAL A 44 -0.66 13.35 16.97
CA VAL A 44 0.61 12.69 17.34
C VAL A 44 0.34 11.20 17.60
N GLY A 45 1.12 10.32 16.95
CA GLY A 45 1.00 8.88 17.13
C GLY A 45 1.50 8.41 18.49
N VAL A 46 0.86 7.39 19.04
CA VAL A 46 1.41 6.64 20.18
C VAL A 46 2.70 5.96 19.75
N LEU A 47 3.77 6.09 20.54
CA LEU A 47 5.01 5.38 20.32
C LEU A 47 4.83 3.91 20.75
N ALA A 48 4.60 3.03 19.78
CA ALA A 48 4.27 1.62 20.01
C ALA A 48 5.47 0.69 19.91
N GLY A 49 6.59 1.12 19.35
CA GLY A 49 7.79 0.31 19.18
C GLY A 49 8.98 1.11 18.64
N LEU A 50 10.11 0.43 18.49
CA LEU A 50 11.34 0.96 17.91
C LEU A 50 11.63 0.22 16.60
N THR A 51 12.25 0.90 15.64
CA THR A 51 12.68 0.30 14.38
C THR A 51 13.97 0.93 13.87
N GLN A 52 14.80 0.13 13.22
CA GLN A 52 15.96 0.58 12.46
C GLN A 52 15.72 0.58 10.94
N ILE A 53 14.52 0.18 10.50
CA ILE A 53 14.22 -0.06 9.07
C ILE A 53 13.98 1.25 8.34
N SER A 54 13.19 2.16 8.93
CA SER A 54 12.88 3.43 8.28
C SER A 54 12.56 4.53 9.29
N ASN A 55 12.72 5.78 8.83
CA ASN A 55 12.33 6.96 9.59
C ASN A 55 11.52 7.91 8.70
N VAL A 56 10.36 8.33 9.19
CA VAL A 56 9.42 9.23 8.51
C VAL A 56 9.38 10.55 9.27
N VAL A 57 9.94 11.60 8.68
CA VAL A 57 10.09 12.92 9.32
C VAL A 57 9.21 13.94 8.62
N SER A 58 8.42 14.69 9.41
CA SER A 58 7.53 15.76 8.94
C SER A 58 7.65 17.05 9.73
N SER A 59 8.53 17.08 10.74
CA SER A 59 8.76 18.26 11.57
C SER A 59 10.16 18.21 12.15
N ASP A 60 10.76 19.37 12.32
CA ASP A 60 11.99 19.59 13.07
C ASP A 60 11.69 20.19 14.44
N ILE A 61 12.63 20.09 15.36
CA ILE A 61 12.57 20.80 16.65
C ILE A 61 13.45 22.04 16.52
N ILE A 62 12.83 23.22 16.48
CA ILE A 62 13.51 24.52 16.42
C ILE A 62 13.23 25.24 17.73
N ASP A 63 14.26 25.55 18.48
CA ASP A 63 14.16 26.21 19.82
C ASP A 63 13.19 25.48 20.77
N GLY A 64 13.19 24.14 20.74
CA GLY A 64 12.30 23.30 21.56
C GLY A 64 10.85 23.21 21.04
N VAL A 65 10.51 23.88 19.94
CA VAL A 65 9.18 23.88 19.33
C VAL A 65 9.15 22.94 18.12
N LYS A 66 8.16 22.08 18.07
CA LYS A 66 7.92 21.19 16.92
C LYS A 66 7.38 22.00 15.74
N THR A 67 8.22 22.22 14.73
CA THR A 67 7.91 23.03 13.54
C THR A 67 7.78 22.12 12.32
N PRO A 68 6.67 22.20 11.53
CA PRO A 68 6.52 21.45 10.30
C PRO A 68 7.68 21.73 9.33
N CYS A 69 8.17 20.68 8.66
CA CYS A 69 9.20 20.77 7.63
C CYS A 69 8.81 19.97 6.39
N ASP A 70 9.59 20.12 5.32
CA ASP A 70 9.50 19.24 4.17
C ASP A 70 9.62 17.78 4.59
N GLY A 71 8.74 16.94 4.08
CA GLY A 71 8.76 15.52 4.40
C GLY A 71 10.07 14.87 4.00
N ARG A 72 10.63 14.05 4.89
CA ARG A 72 11.81 13.24 4.63
C ARG A 72 11.55 11.79 4.99
N LEU A 73 11.99 10.89 4.13
CA LEU A 73 11.89 9.45 4.33
C LEU A 73 13.30 8.86 4.26
N TYR A 74 13.63 8.04 5.23
CA TYR A 74 14.92 7.37 5.32
C TYR A 74 14.71 5.86 5.34
N TYR A 75 15.46 5.13 4.52
CA TYR A 75 15.57 3.68 4.55
C TYR A 75 16.90 3.31 5.16
N ARG A 76 16.91 2.63 6.30
CA ARG A 76 18.13 2.30 7.05
C ARG A 76 19.08 3.52 7.22
N GLY A 77 18.50 4.68 7.50
CA GLY A 77 19.27 5.92 7.70
C GLY A 77 19.63 6.68 6.42
N ILE A 78 19.41 6.12 5.23
CA ILE A 78 19.69 6.78 3.94
C ILE A 78 18.42 7.49 3.45
N ASN A 79 18.54 8.79 3.15
CA ASN A 79 17.44 9.58 2.58
C ASN A 79 17.01 9.00 1.23
N VAL A 80 15.71 8.76 1.06
CA VAL A 80 15.15 8.11 -0.13
C VAL A 80 15.40 8.91 -1.42
N GLU A 81 15.47 10.23 -1.36
CA GLU A 81 15.80 11.08 -2.51
C GLU A 81 17.25 10.87 -2.96
N LYS A 82 18.20 10.80 -2.00
CA LYS A 82 19.59 10.48 -2.30
C LYS A 82 19.77 9.06 -2.80
N LEU A 83 19.04 8.13 -2.20
CA LEU A 83 19.05 6.72 -2.60
C LEU A 83 18.56 6.54 -4.06
N THR A 84 17.44 7.15 -4.39
CA THR A 84 16.90 7.10 -5.77
C THR A 84 17.79 7.83 -6.76
N GLN A 85 18.31 9.00 -6.41
CA GLN A 85 19.27 9.72 -7.25
C GLN A 85 20.53 8.89 -7.52
N GLY A 86 21.01 8.12 -6.53
CA GLY A 86 22.20 7.26 -6.65
C GLY A 86 22.04 6.25 -7.78
N PHE A 87 21.12 5.30 -7.69
CA PHE A 87 20.97 4.27 -8.71
C PHE A 87 20.49 4.81 -10.08
N LEU A 88 19.72 5.90 -10.09
CA LEU A 88 19.26 6.54 -11.32
C LEU A 88 20.41 7.22 -12.07
N SER A 89 21.32 7.91 -11.37
CA SER A 89 22.50 8.53 -11.99
C SER A 89 23.45 7.51 -12.63
N GLU A 90 23.49 6.30 -12.07
CA GLU A 90 24.24 5.17 -12.60
C GLU A 90 23.48 4.36 -13.66
N ASN A 91 22.28 4.82 -14.03
CA ASN A 91 21.39 4.16 -14.99
C ASN A 91 21.06 2.70 -14.62
N ARG A 92 20.89 2.42 -13.31
CA ARG A 92 20.58 1.08 -12.77
C ARG A 92 19.13 0.99 -12.27
N MET A 93 18.62 -0.22 -12.16
CA MET A 93 17.38 -0.54 -11.44
C MET A 93 17.67 -0.59 -9.93
N GLY A 94 16.78 -0.01 -9.13
CA GLY A 94 16.98 0.16 -7.69
C GLY A 94 16.28 -0.88 -6.81
N PHE A 95 15.26 -1.60 -7.33
CA PHE A 95 14.42 -2.45 -6.48
C PHE A 95 15.21 -3.49 -5.69
N GLU A 96 16.06 -4.26 -6.34
CA GLU A 96 16.83 -5.32 -5.68
C GLU A 96 17.88 -4.77 -4.71
N GLU A 97 18.51 -3.63 -5.03
CA GLU A 97 19.47 -2.94 -4.15
C GLU A 97 18.82 -2.42 -2.88
N VAL A 98 17.65 -1.79 -3.03
CA VAL A 98 16.90 -1.24 -1.88
C VAL A 98 16.26 -2.36 -1.06
N ALA A 99 15.83 -3.45 -1.70
CA ALA A 99 15.38 -4.64 -0.98
C ALA A 99 16.50 -5.23 -0.12
N TYR A 100 17.71 -5.32 -0.66
CA TYR A 100 18.89 -5.73 0.11
C TYR A 100 19.12 -4.79 1.31
N LEU A 101 19.12 -3.48 1.07
CA LEU A 101 19.32 -2.47 2.12
C LEU A 101 18.31 -2.65 3.26
N LEU A 102 17.03 -2.77 2.95
CA LEU A 102 15.98 -2.89 3.98
C LEU A 102 16.10 -4.19 4.78
N LEU A 103 16.41 -5.31 4.12
CA LEU A 103 16.53 -6.61 4.76
C LEU A 103 17.80 -6.74 5.61
N PHE A 104 18.93 -6.25 5.12
CA PHE A 104 20.25 -6.51 5.72
C PHE A 104 20.92 -5.30 6.37
N GLY A 105 20.36 -4.10 6.24
CA GLY A 105 20.77 -2.91 6.99
C GLY A 105 21.80 -2.01 6.32
N ASN A 106 22.51 -2.47 5.30
CA ASN A 106 23.55 -1.72 4.58
C ASN A 106 23.36 -1.87 3.07
N LEU A 107 23.86 -0.88 2.29
CA LEU A 107 23.93 -1.02 0.84
C LEU A 107 24.88 -2.17 0.47
N PRO A 108 24.49 -3.00 -0.51
CA PRO A 108 25.37 -4.06 -1.00
C PRO A 108 26.53 -3.48 -1.84
N ASN A 109 27.67 -4.12 -1.79
CA ASN A 109 28.65 -3.97 -2.86
C ASN A 109 28.18 -4.72 -4.13
N GLU A 110 28.91 -4.60 -5.23
CA GLU A 110 28.52 -5.20 -6.51
C GLU A 110 28.39 -6.75 -6.43
N GLU A 111 29.31 -7.40 -5.75
CA GLU A 111 29.29 -8.87 -5.56
C GLU A 111 28.07 -9.29 -4.74
N GLN A 112 27.80 -8.63 -3.63
CA GLN A 112 26.65 -8.88 -2.77
C GLN A 112 25.32 -8.65 -3.51
N LEU A 113 25.24 -7.56 -4.29
CA LEU A 113 24.04 -7.26 -5.08
C LEU A 113 23.79 -8.34 -6.15
N ASN A 114 24.82 -8.75 -6.87
CA ASN A 114 24.73 -9.79 -7.89
C ASN A 114 24.38 -11.15 -7.28
N HIS A 115 24.92 -11.47 -6.13
CA HIS A 115 24.57 -12.68 -5.39
C HIS A 115 23.10 -12.65 -4.94
N PHE A 116 22.64 -11.57 -4.35
CA PHE A 116 21.24 -11.41 -3.92
C PHE A 116 20.26 -11.49 -5.10
N LYS A 117 20.56 -10.81 -6.21
CA LYS A 117 19.79 -10.93 -7.46
C LYS A 117 19.69 -12.37 -7.94
N THR A 118 20.78 -13.13 -7.82
CA THR A 118 20.80 -14.55 -8.20
C THR A 118 19.88 -15.37 -7.30
N ILE A 119 19.91 -15.15 -5.99
CA ILE A 119 19.02 -15.82 -5.04
C ILE A 119 17.54 -15.53 -5.37
N LEU A 120 17.17 -14.24 -5.55
CA LEU A 120 15.80 -13.87 -5.93
C LEU A 120 15.33 -14.59 -7.19
N LYS A 121 16.18 -14.63 -8.23
CA LYS A 121 15.89 -15.28 -9.51
C LYS A 121 15.75 -16.80 -9.41
N GLN A 122 16.48 -17.43 -8.48
CA GLN A 122 16.33 -18.87 -8.22
C GLN A 122 14.98 -19.18 -7.55
N GLN A 123 14.45 -18.26 -6.76
CA GLN A 123 13.18 -18.40 -6.07
C GLN A 123 11.96 -17.97 -6.92
N GLN A 124 12.15 -17.46 -8.13
CA GLN A 124 11.06 -17.10 -9.06
C GLN A 124 10.40 -18.36 -9.66
N SER A 125 9.81 -19.18 -8.81
CA SER A 125 9.05 -20.36 -9.22
C SER A 125 7.95 -20.67 -8.21
N LEU A 126 6.79 -21.07 -8.72
CA LEU A 126 5.67 -21.54 -7.88
C LEU A 126 5.67 -23.08 -7.83
N PRO A 127 5.07 -23.67 -6.79
CA PRO A 127 4.94 -25.13 -6.73
C PRO A 127 4.26 -25.70 -7.98
N LYS A 128 4.54 -26.96 -8.28
CA LYS A 128 3.96 -27.65 -9.44
C LYS A 128 2.43 -27.54 -9.43
N ASN A 129 1.84 -27.15 -10.54
CA ASN A 129 0.41 -26.96 -10.74
C ASN A 129 -0.24 -25.84 -9.91
N PHE A 130 0.50 -25.11 -9.08
CA PHE A 130 -0.04 -24.07 -8.19
C PHE A 130 -0.86 -23.01 -8.95
N VAL A 131 -0.38 -22.55 -10.09
CA VAL A 131 -1.11 -21.55 -10.90
C VAL A 131 -2.48 -22.10 -11.32
N ARG A 132 -2.54 -23.33 -11.83
CA ARG A 132 -3.78 -23.98 -12.26
C ARG A 132 -4.74 -24.24 -11.10
N ASP A 133 -4.23 -24.82 -10.02
CA ASP A 133 -5.06 -25.38 -8.94
C ASP A 133 -5.44 -24.37 -7.86
N VAL A 134 -4.66 -23.28 -7.72
CA VAL A 134 -4.87 -22.25 -6.71
C VAL A 134 -5.26 -20.93 -7.35
N VAL A 135 -4.40 -20.35 -8.21
CA VAL A 135 -4.60 -19.00 -8.75
C VAL A 135 -5.80 -18.95 -9.69
N MET A 136 -5.90 -19.93 -10.61
CA MET A 136 -6.95 -19.97 -11.63
C MET A 136 -8.28 -20.58 -11.15
N LYS A 137 -8.29 -21.37 -10.07
CA LYS A 137 -9.45 -22.15 -9.64
C LYS A 137 -10.62 -21.28 -9.17
N ALA A 138 -10.34 -20.13 -8.56
CA ALA A 138 -11.35 -19.22 -8.03
C ALA A 138 -11.01 -17.76 -8.39
N PRO A 139 -11.12 -17.38 -9.69
CA PRO A 139 -10.85 -16.02 -10.11
C PRO A 139 -11.83 -15.04 -9.48
N THR A 140 -11.35 -13.86 -9.14
CA THR A 140 -12.14 -12.76 -8.57
C THR A 140 -11.65 -11.43 -9.12
N LYS A 141 -12.53 -10.41 -9.12
CA LYS A 141 -12.14 -9.03 -9.45
C LYS A 141 -11.19 -8.40 -8.44
N ASP A 142 -11.09 -8.98 -7.26
CA ASP A 142 -10.25 -8.49 -6.15
C ASP A 142 -8.92 -9.25 -6.15
N MET A 143 -7.92 -8.64 -6.77
CA MET A 143 -6.57 -9.23 -6.87
C MET A 143 -5.88 -9.35 -5.50
N MET A 144 -6.17 -8.47 -4.55
CA MET A 144 -5.64 -8.57 -3.19
C MET A 144 -6.18 -9.80 -2.47
N ASN A 145 -7.46 -10.16 -2.70
CA ASN A 145 -8.01 -11.43 -2.19
C ASN A 145 -7.30 -12.63 -2.83
N THR A 146 -7.10 -12.60 -4.16
CA THR A 146 -6.37 -13.67 -4.86
C THR A 146 -4.95 -13.82 -4.31
N LEU A 147 -4.23 -12.71 -4.12
CA LEU A 147 -2.88 -12.72 -3.58
C LEU A 147 -2.85 -13.27 -2.15
N SER A 148 -3.74 -12.82 -1.26
CA SER A 148 -3.81 -13.30 0.13
C SER A 148 -4.10 -14.80 0.22
N ARG A 149 -5.05 -15.31 -0.57
CA ARG A 149 -5.36 -16.75 -0.64
C ARG A 149 -4.17 -17.56 -1.15
N SER A 150 -3.50 -17.03 -2.17
CA SER A 150 -2.32 -17.69 -2.73
C SER A 150 -1.19 -17.78 -1.70
N VAL A 151 -0.94 -16.70 -0.96
CA VAL A 151 0.06 -16.68 0.12
C VAL A 151 -0.28 -17.70 1.20
N LEU A 152 -1.53 -17.70 1.71
CA LEU A 152 -1.96 -18.68 2.70
C LEU A 152 -1.87 -20.13 2.19
N THR A 153 -2.14 -20.34 0.90
CA THR A 153 -2.05 -21.70 0.33
C THR A 153 -0.61 -22.17 0.17
N LEU A 154 0.36 -21.24 -0.03
CA LEU A 154 1.79 -21.61 -0.08
C LEU A 154 2.28 -22.29 1.21
N TYR A 155 1.67 -21.99 2.36
CA TYR A 155 1.91 -22.70 3.62
C TYR A 155 1.85 -24.21 3.45
N ALA A 156 0.84 -24.73 2.75
CA ALA A 156 0.65 -26.18 2.56
C ALA A 156 1.71 -26.84 1.66
N TYR A 157 2.54 -26.06 0.98
CA TYR A 157 3.63 -26.53 0.13
C TYR A 157 5.01 -26.36 0.78
N ASP A 158 5.07 -25.78 1.98
CA ASP A 158 6.32 -25.59 2.73
C ASP A 158 6.38 -26.56 3.93
N ASN A 159 7.22 -27.57 3.86
CA ASN A 159 7.38 -28.56 4.93
C ASN A 159 7.93 -27.96 6.24
N HIS A 160 8.41 -26.73 6.22
CA HIS A 160 8.94 -25.97 7.35
C HIS A 160 8.14 -24.68 7.60
N ALA A 161 6.84 -24.68 7.28
CA ALA A 161 5.99 -23.50 7.36
C ALA A 161 5.98 -22.87 8.77
N ASP A 162 5.90 -23.69 9.82
CA ASP A 162 5.82 -23.27 11.23
C ASP A 162 7.18 -23.03 11.89
N ASP A 163 8.29 -23.29 11.20
CA ASP A 163 9.62 -23.00 11.72
C ASP A 163 9.90 -21.50 11.68
N THR A 164 9.87 -20.86 12.84
CA THR A 164 10.13 -19.42 13.03
C THR A 164 11.60 -19.07 13.28
N SER A 165 12.52 -20.02 13.09
CA SER A 165 13.95 -19.71 13.10
C SER A 165 14.31 -18.64 12.06
N LEU A 166 15.22 -17.74 12.41
CA LEU A 166 15.58 -16.60 11.52
C LEU A 166 16.01 -17.03 10.12
N PRO A 167 16.84 -18.09 9.94
CA PRO A 167 17.20 -18.54 8.59
C PRO A 167 15.98 -19.01 7.78
N ASN A 168 15.03 -19.72 8.41
CA ASN A 168 13.84 -20.20 7.71
C ASN A 168 12.87 -19.06 7.38
N VAL A 169 12.63 -18.13 8.30
CA VAL A 169 11.80 -16.95 8.04
C VAL A 169 12.39 -16.10 6.94
N LEU A 170 13.71 -15.87 6.93
CA LEU A 170 14.37 -15.13 5.83
C LEU A 170 14.20 -15.86 4.48
N ARG A 171 14.34 -17.19 4.44
CA ARG A 171 14.07 -17.99 3.24
C ARG A 171 12.64 -17.80 2.75
N GLN A 172 11.65 -17.87 3.64
CA GLN A 172 10.24 -17.65 3.31
C GLN A 172 9.99 -16.24 2.79
N CYS A 173 10.57 -15.22 3.43
CA CYS A 173 10.46 -13.83 3.00
C CYS A 173 11.05 -13.62 1.59
N ILE A 174 12.25 -14.13 1.33
CA ILE A 174 12.90 -14.04 0.00
C ILE A 174 12.06 -14.75 -1.06
N ASN A 175 11.50 -15.91 -0.74
CA ASN A 175 10.60 -16.64 -1.62
C ASN A 175 9.36 -15.79 -1.96
N LEU A 176 8.68 -15.24 -0.95
CA LEU A 176 7.49 -14.41 -1.16
C LEU A 176 7.81 -13.14 -1.96
N ILE A 177 8.92 -12.44 -1.70
CA ILE A 177 9.37 -11.29 -2.48
C ILE A 177 9.50 -11.68 -3.96
N SER A 178 10.06 -12.86 -4.24
CA SER A 178 10.31 -13.33 -5.61
C SER A 178 9.05 -13.74 -6.36
N VAL A 179 8.02 -14.28 -5.67
CA VAL A 179 6.80 -14.80 -6.31
C VAL A 179 5.61 -13.85 -6.31
N PHE A 180 5.60 -12.77 -5.51
CA PHE A 180 4.51 -11.78 -5.46
C PHE A 180 4.16 -11.20 -6.83
N PRO A 181 5.14 -10.79 -7.68
CA PRO A 181 4.84 -10.36 -9.05
C PRO A 181 4.09 -11.41 -9.87
N MET A 182 4.51 -12.67 -9.79
CA MET A 182 3.86 -13.78 -10.50
C MET A 182 2.43 -13.99 -10.01
N LEU A 183 2.22 -14.05 -8.68
CA LEU A 183 0.90 -14.24 -8.09
C LEU A 183 -0.06 -13.11 -8.45
N SER A 184 0.42 -11.87 -8.45
CA SER A 184 -0.37 -10.69 -8.81
C SER A 184 -0.78 -10.70 -10.28
N VAL A 185 0.18 -10.90 -11.19
CA VAL A 185 -0.07 -10.89 -12.63
C VAL A 185 -0.91 -12.10 -13.06
N TYR A 186 -0.61 -13.30 -12.57
CA TYR A 186 -1.38 -14.49 -12.91
C TYR A 186 -2.80 -14.45 -12.35
N GLY A 187 -2.98 -13.86 -11.16
CA GLY A 187 -4.31 -13.58 -10.62
C GLY A 187 -5.13 -12.68 -11.53
N TYR A 188 -4.51 -11.62 -12.05
CA TYR A 188 -5.15 -10.73 -13.02
C TYR A 188 -5.45 -11.45 -14.36
N GLN A 189 -4.55 -12.25 -14.87
CA GLN A 189 -4.77 -13.01 -16.09
C GLN A 189 -5.91 -14.03 -15.93
N ALA A 190 -6.00 -14.69 -14.77
CA ALA A 190 -7.12 -15.56 -14.45
C ALA A 190 -8.46 -14.81 -14.42
N TYR A 191 -8.52 -13.66 -13.75
CA TYR A 191 -9.70 -12.80 -13.76
C TYR A 191 -10.07 -12.33 -15.17
N ASN A 192 -9.09 -11.88 -15.94
CA ASN A 192 -9.27 -11.40 -17.31
C ASN A 192 -9.84 -12.49 -18.23
N HIS A 193 -9.36 -13.71 -18.07
CA HIS A 193 -9.81 -14.87 -18.86
C HIS A 193 -11.21 -15.35 -18.43
N TYR A 194 -11.36 -15.75 -17.16
CA TYR A 194 -12.56 -16.44 -16.71
C TYR A 194 -13.77 -15.52 -16.47
N ILE A 195 -13.52 -14.24 -16.16
CA ILE A 195 -14.60 -13.28 -15.84
C ILE A 195 -14.82 -12.28 -16.96
N LYS A 196 -13.75 -11.76 -17.58
CA LYS A 196 -13.86 -10.78 -18.69
C LYS A 196 -13.89 -11.44 -20.08
N GLY A 197 -13.72 -12.77 -20.20
CA GLY A 197 -13.74 -13.50 -21.46
C GLY A 197 -12.59 -13.17 -22.42
N LYS A 198 -11.45 -12.68 -21.90
CA LYS A 198 -10.27 -12.35 -22.70
C LYS A 198 -9.38 -13.57 -22.89
N SER A 199 -8.42 -13.49 -23.81
CA SER A 199 -7.40 -14.53 -23.98
C SER A 199 -6.56 -14.68 -22.72
N LEU A 200 -6.16 -15.91 -22.42
CA LEU A 200 -5.30 -16.21 -21.28
C LEU A 200 -3.83 -16.09 -21.70
N TYR A 201 -3.08 -15.25 -21.01
CA TYR A 201 -1.63 -15.11 -21.19
C TYR A 201 -0.93 -15.47 -19.89
N ILE A 202 -0.07 -16.50 -19.93
CA ILE A 202 0.76 -16.90 -18.80
C ILE A 202 2.21 -16.91 -19.28
N HIS A 203 2.86 -15.76 -19.13
CA HIS A 203 4.28 -15.60 -19.46
C HIS A 203 5.12 -15.89 -18.23
N ASN A 204 6.15 -16.70 -18.38
CA ASN A 204 7.11 -16.96 -17.32
C ASN A 204 8.08 -15.79 -17.15
N PRO A 205 8.51 -15.47 -15.92
CA PRO A 205 9.55 -14.47 -15.70
C PRO A 205 10.88 -14.92 -16.30
N SER A 206 11.65 -13.95 -16.77
CA SER A 206 13.01 -14.18 -17.29
C SER A 206 14.05 -13.96 -16.20
N LYS A 207 14.96 -14.91 -16.03
CA LYS A 207 16.08 -14.78 -15.07
C LYS A 207 17.10 -13.69 -15.46
N LYS A 208 16.99 -13.12 -16.66
CA LYS A 208 17.88 -12.06 -17.15
C LYS A 208 17.39 -10.66 -16.79
N LEU A 209 16.11 -10.53 -16.43
CA LEU A 209 15.43 -9.26 -16.21
C LEU A 209 15.32 -8.91 -14.72
N SER A 210 15.14 -7.62 -14.42
CA SER A 210 14.80 -7.10 -13.09
C SER A 210 13.35 -7.45 -12.73
N THR A 211 12.98 -7.20 -11.47
CA THR A 211 11.60 -7.39 -10.98
C THR A 211 10.60 -6.54 -11.77
N ALA A 212 10.89 -5.26 -12.01
CA ALA A 212 10.00 -4.37 -12.75
C ALA A 212 9.83 -4.80 -14.23
N GLU A 213 10.91 -5.15 -14.90
CA GLU A 213 10.87 -5.67 -16.27
C GLU A 213 10.04 -6.96 -16.36
N ASN A 214 10.21 -7.87 -15.41
CA ASN A 214 9.45 -9.12 -15.35
C ASN A 214 7.95 -8.87 -15.13
N ILE A 215 7.55 -7.88 -14.34
CA ILE A 215 6.14 -7.50 -14.17
C ILE A 215 5.55 -7.09 -15.52
N LEU A 216 6.21 -6.18 -16.25
CA LEU A 216 5.74 -5.70 -17.55
C LEU A 216 5.71 -6.84 -18.61
N LEU A 217 6.77 -7.66 -18.65
CA LEU A 217 6.86 -8.81 -19.53
C LEU A 217 5.73 -9.81 -19.29
N MET A 218 5.46 -10.16 -18.02
CA MET A 218 4.42 -11.13 -17.69
C MET A 218 3.01 -10.60 -17.93
N LEU A 219 2.81 -9.28 -17.74
CA LEU A 219 1.50 -8.64 -17.85
C LEU A 219 1.04 -8.47 -19.29
N ARG A 220 1.95 -8.06 -20.19
CA ARG A 220 1.62 -7.66 -21.55
C ARG A 220 1.54 -8.85 -22.50
N PRO A 221 0.47 -8.94 -23.34
CA PRO A 221 0.31 -10.05 -24.27
C PRO A 221 1.49 -10.21 -25.25
N ASP A 222 2.07 -9.10 -25.69
CA ASP A 222 3.20 -9.05 -26.64
C ASP A 222 4.58 -9.01 -25.96
N GLN A 223 4.60 -9.00 -24.61
CA GLN A 223 5.81 -8.95 -23.76
C GLN A 223 6.70 -7.72 -24.00
N LYS A 224 6.18 -6.66 -24.63
CA LYS A 224 6.96 -5.47 -24.99
C LYS A 224 6.79 -4.37 -23.93
N TYR A 225 7.86 -3.66 -23.67
CA TYR A 225 7.92 -2.47 -22.85
C TYR A 225 9.13 -1.61 -23.25
N THR A 226 9.09 -0.32 -22.90
CA THR A 226 10.24 0.57 -23.12
C THR A 226 11.17 0.56 -21.90
N PRO A 227 12.46 0.90 -22.08
CA PRO A 227 13.37 1.06 -20.94
C PRO A 227 12.88 2.10 -19.92
N LEU A 228 12.21 3.17 -20.39
CA LEU A 228 11.65 4.18 -19.50
C LEU A 228 10.50 3.63 -18.66
N GLU A 229 9.60 2.86 -19.24
CA GLU A 229 8.51 2.19 -18.50
C GLU A 229 9.05 1.28 -17.39
N ALA A 230 10.05 0.47 -17.70
CA ALA A 230 10.66 -0.43 -16.72
C ALA A 230 11.33 0.36 -15.58
N LYS A 231 12.09 1.42 -15.92
CA LYS A 231 12.75 2.29 -14.93
C LYS A 231 11.75 2.99 -14.01
N ILE A 232 10.65 3.49 -14.56
CA ILE A 232 9.63 4.19 -13.77
C ILE A 232 8.83 3.21 -12.90
N LEU A 233 8.54 2.02 -13.38
CA LEU A 233 7.93 0.98 -12.54
C LEU A 233 8.86 0.55 -11.41
N ASP A 234 10.15 0.36 -11.69
CA ASP A 234 11.16 0.05 -10.67
C ASP A 234 11.22 1.14 -9.58
N LEU A 235 11.27 2.41 -9.99
CA LEU A 235 11.20 3.55 -9.08
C LEU A 235 9.91 3.54 -8.24
N ALA A 236 8.77 3.25 -8.86
CA ALA A 236 7.50 3.13 -8.16
C ALA A 236 7.54 2.05 -7.08
N LEU A 237 8.12 0.89 -7.39
CA LEU A 237 8.30 -0.19 -6.42
C LEU A 237 9.21 0.27 -5.26
N VAL A 238 10.32 0.94 -5.53
CA VAL A 238 11.22 1.48 -4.48
C VAL A 238 10.48 2.44 -3.55
N LEU A 239 9.68 3.38 -4.08
CA LEU A 239 8.97 4.38 -3.29
C LEU A 239 7.80 3.83 -2.47
N HIS A 240 7.27 2.65 -2.83
CA HIS A 240 6.22 1.97 -2.09
C HIS A 240 6.76 0.91 -1.10
N MET A 241 8.05 0.64 -1.11
CA MET A 241 8.66 -0.48 -0.40
C MET A 241 8.51 -0.38 1.11
N GLU A 242 8.60 0.83 1.67
CA GLU A 242 8.57 1.05 3.12
C GLU A 242 8.04 2.45 3.48
N HIS A 243 7.35 2.57 4.64
CA HIS A 243 6.85 3.86 5.16
C HIS A 243 6.59 3.86 6.66
N GLY A 244 7.51 3.31 7.43
CA GLY A 244 7.48 3.33 8.89
C GLY A 244 6.75 2.15 9.54
N GLY A 245 7.22 1.75 10.70
CA GLY A 245 6.66 0.64 11.50
C GLY A 245 5.22 0.87 11.97
N GLY A 246 4.80 2.14 12.09
CA GLY A 246 3.42 2.53 12.44
C GLY A 246 2.45 2.56 11.25
N ASN A 247 2.88 2.26 10.04
CA ASN A 247 2.00 2.07 8.90
C ASN A 247 1.05 0.88 9.16
N ASN A 248 -0.24 1.01 8.84
CA ASN A 248 -1.26 0.05 9.28
C ASN A 248 -0.92 -1.40 8.93
N SER A 249 -0.47 -1.69 7.71
CA SER A 249 -0.10 -3.06 7.31
C SER A 249 1.22 -3.52 7.92
N THR A 250 2.18 -2.62 8.12
CA THR A 250 3.44 -2.90 8.82
C THR A 250 3.20 -3.15 10.30
N PHE A 251 2.37 -2.33 10.95
CA PHE A 251 1.99 -2.56 12.35
C PHE A 251 1.22 -3.87 12.53
N THR A 252 0.35 -4.23 11.57
CA THR A 252 -0.30 -5.55 11.53
C THR A 252 0.74 -6.67 11.45
N THR A 253 1.80 -6.51 10.67
CA THR A 253 2.91 -7.48 10.61
C THR A 253 3.58 -7.64 11.97
N HIS A 254 3.86 -6.55 12.69
CA HIS A 254 4.40 -6.60 14.05
C HIS A 254 3.44 -7.34 15.01
N VAL A 255 2.18 -6.91 15.06
CA VAL A 255 1.17 -7.51 15.95
C VAL A 255 1.05 -9.02 15.74
N VAL A 256 0.92 -9.44 14.48
CA VAL A 256 0.72 -10.86 14.16
C VAL A 256 2.02 -11.66 14.35
N SER A 257 3.19 -11.08 14.00
CA SER A 257 4.50 -11.71 14.23
C SER A 257 4.79 -11.92 15.72
N SER A 258 4.39 -10.97 16.59
CA SER A 258 4.59 -11.04 18.05
C SER A 258 3.86 -12.21 18.71
N SER A 259 2.85 -12.78 18.04
CA SER A 259 2.15 -13.98 18.50
C SER A 259 2.91 -15.28 18.26
N GLY A 260 4.03 -15.24 17.51
CA GLY A 260 4.82 -16.41 17.14
C GLY A 260 4.28 -17.20 15.94
N THR A 261 3.36 -16.64 15.15
CA THR A 261 2.77 -17.33 13.98
C THR A 261 3.76 -17.47 12.83
N ASP A 262 3.39 -18.30 11.84
CA ASP A 262 4.14 -18.51 10.60
C ASP A 262 4.20 -17.26 9.70
N THR A 263 5.13 -17.27 8.74
CA THR A 263 5.35 -16.14 7.82
C THR A 263 4.17 -15.93 6.88
N TYR A 264 3.55 -16.98 6.38
CA TYR A 264 2.45 -16.88 5.42
C TYR A 264 1.23 -16.22 6.04
N SER A 265 0.88 -16.59 7.28
CA SER A 265 -0.20 -15.98 8.07
C SER A 265 0.09 -14.50 8.37
N ALA A 266 1.31 -14.15 8.77
CA ALA A 266 1.70 -12.77 9.06
C ALA A 266 1.59 -11.88 7.81
N ILE A 267 2.08 -12.35 6.67
CA ILE A 267 2.02 -11.61 5.39
C ILE A 267 0.59 -11.55 4.85
N ALA A 268 -0.21 -12.61 5.00
CA ALA A 268 -1.63 -12.57 4.61
C ALA A 268 -2.43 -11.56 5.45
N ALA A 269 -2.13 -11.41 6.75
CA ALA A 269 -2.73 -10.38 7.60
C ALA A 269 -2.34 -8.96 7.14
N ALA A 270 -1.07 -8.75 6.79
CA ALA A 270 -0.59 -7.48 6.21
C ALA A 270 -1.29 -7.15 4.88
N LEU A 271 -1.48 -8.14 4.00
CA LEU A 271 -2.25 -8.00 2.76
C LEU A 271 -3.71 -7.62 3.04
N GLY A 272 -4.34 -8.23 4.04
CA GLY A 272 -5.70 -7.88 4.49
C GLY A 272 -5.81 -6.42 4.95
N SER A 273 -4.82 -5.94 5.68
CA SER A 273 -4.71 -4.54 6.09
C SER A 273 -4.53 -3.61 4.87
N LEU A 274 -3.58 -3.92 3.97
CA LEU A 274 -3.31 -3.11 2.78
C LEU A 274 -4.51 -3.05 1.83
N LYS A 275 -5.28 -4.12 1.71
CA LYS A 275 -6.48 -4.20 0.88
C LYS A 275 -7.53 -3.15 1.25
N GLY A 276 -7.57 -2.71 2.50
CA GLY A 276 -8.58 -1.76 2.99
C GLY A 276 -8.59 -0.45 2.20
N PRO A 277 -9.79 0.08 1.84
CA PRO A 277 -9.91 1.28 1.00
C PRO A 277 -9.35 2.55 1.65
N LYS A 278 -9.14 2.54 2.98
CA LYS A 278 -8.50 3.64 3.72
C LYS A 278 -6.97 3.55 3.73
N HIS A 279 -6.40 2.47 3.19
CA HIS A 279 -4.95 2.23 3.16
C HIS A 279 -4.43 2.10 1.71
N GLY A 280 -4.52 0.95 1.07
CA GLY A 280 -3.89 0.72 -0.25
C GLY A 280 -4.75 1.09 -1.47
N GLY A 281 -5.98 1.57 -1.28
CA GLY A 281 -6.89 1.89 -2.40
C GLY A 281 -6.94 3.35 -2.82
N ALA A 282 -6.09 4.22 -2.26
CA ALA A 282 -6.16 5.65 -2.48
C ALA A 282 -5.79 6.07 -3.91
N ASN A 283 -4.79 5.44 -4.51
CA ASN A 283 -4.37 5.75 -5.90
C ASN A 283 -5.46 5.44 -6.95
N ILE A 284 -6.25 4.38 -6.76
CA ILE A 284 -7.42 4.09 -7.62
C ILE A 284 -8.46 5.21 -7.52
N LYS A 285 -8.68 5.73 -6.31
CA LYS A 285 -9.59 6.85 -6.08
C LYS A 285 -9.12 8.14 -6.76
N VAL A 286 -7.81 8.40 -6.74
CA VAL A 286 -7.21 9.53 -7.47
C VAL A 286 -7.52 9.42 -8.96
N VAL A 287 -7.20 8.30 -9.59
CA VAL A 287 -7.44 8.13 -11.04
C VAL A 287 -8.92 8.30 -11.39
N ARG A 288 -9.82 7.66 -10.65
CA ARG A 288 -11.27 7.80 -10.88
C ARG A 288 -11.79 9.21 -10.67
N MET A 289 -11.26 9.94 -9.69
CA MET A 289 -11.58 11.36 -9.48
C MET A 289 -11.13 12.21 -10.68
N PHE A 290 -9.94 11.98 -11.22
CA PHE A 290 -9.48 12.67 -12.42
C PHE A 290 -10.28 12.28 -13.66
N ASP A 291 -10.70 11.03 -13.81
CA ASP A 291 -11.58 10.60 -14.92
C ASP A 291 -12.95 11.29 -14.81
N ASP A 292 -13.51 11.40 -13.62
CA ASP A 292 -14.75 12.13 -13.37
C ASP A 292 -14.58 13.64 -13.66
N MET A 293 -13.48 14.24 -13.18
CA MET A 293 -13.14 15.65 -13.48
C MET A 293 -13.07 15.91 -15.00
N LYS A 294 -12.35 15.05 -15.74
CA LYS A 294 -12.20 15.16 -17.20
C LYS A 294 -13.54 15.09 -17.94
N SER A 295 -14.54 14.42 -17.40
CA SER A 295 -15.87 14.32 -17.99
C SER A 295 -16.75 15.53 -17.69
N HIS A 296 -16.45 16.32 -16.67
CA HIS A 296 -17.26 17.44 -16.20
C HIS A 296 -16.64 18.83 -16.44
N VAL A 297 -15.31 18.93 -16.52
CA VAL A 297 -14.58 20.16 -16.84
C VAL A 297 -14.37 20.22 -18.35
N LYS A 298 -14.78 21.31 -18.98
CA LYS A 298 -14.71 21.47 -20.44
C LYS A 298 -13.30 21.84 -20.90
N ASP A 299 -12.70 22.81 -20.24
CA ASP A 299 -11.33 23.24 -20.50
C ASP A 299 -10.42 22.92 -19.30
N TRP A 300 -9.57 21.91 -19.47
CA TRP A 300 -8.63 21.48 -18.43
C TRP A 300 -7.45 22.43 -18.23
N THR A 301 -7.37 23.49 -19.04
CA THR A 301 -6.35 24.54 -18.91
C THR A 301 -6.90 25.79 -18.22
N ASP A 302 -8.22 25.85 -17.98
CA ASP A 302 -8.87 26.92 -17.25
C ASP A 302 -8.84 26.66 -15.74
N GLU A 303 -8.05 27.47 -15.03
CA GLU A 303 -7.89 27.36 -13.57
C GLU A 303 -9.21 27.58 -12.81
N GLU A 304 -10.12 28.43 -13.34
CA GLU A 304 -11.40 28.70 -12.69
C GLU A 304 -12.34 27.49 -12.79
N GLU A 305 -12.46 26.88 -13.98
CA GLU A 305 -13.25 25.66 -14.16
C GLU A 305 -12.74 24.51 -13.27
N VAL A 306 -11.43 24.30 -13.24
CA VAL A 306 -10.80 23.28 -12.39
C VAL A 306 -11.03 23.59 -10.89
N SER A 307 -10.83 24.84 -10.47
CA SER A 307 -11.06 25.26 -9.07
C SER A 307 -12.51 25.06 -8.64
N ASN A 308 -13.47 25.38 -9.51
CA ASN A 308 -14.90 25.18 -9.25
C ASN A 308 -15.24 23.70 -9.09
N TYR A 309 -14.64 22.84 -9.91
CA TYR A 309 -14.83 21.40 -9.75
C TYR A 309 -14.22 20.88 -8.41
N LEU A 310 -13.03 21.36 -8.02
CA LEU A 310 -12.41 21.01 -6.73
C LEU A 310 -13.26 21.44 -5.54
N ARG A 311 -13.92 22.62 -5.58
CA ARG A 311 -14.88 23.06 -4.57
C ARG A 311 -16.10 22.14 -4.50
N LYS A 312 -16.67 21.74 -5.66
CA LYS A 312 -17.77 20.76 -5.71
C LYS A 312 -17.41 19.42 -5.04
N LEU A 313 -16.16 18.94 -5.23
CA LEU A 313 -15.69 17.76 -4.51
C LEU A 313 -15.75 17.95 -2.99
N LEU A 314 -15.25 19.08 -2.48
CA LEU A 314 -15.26 19.38 -1.03
C LEU A 314 -16.66 19.55 -0.47
N HIS A 315 -17.58 20.10 -1.23
CA HIS A 315 -19.00 20.30 -0.88
C HIS A 315 -19.84 19.02 -1.05
N LYS A 316 -19.25 17.90 -1.47
CA LYS A 316 -19.93 16.61 -1.69
C LYS A 316 -20.92 16.64 -2.87
N GLU A 317 -20.67 17.46 -3.87
CA GLU A 317 -21.52 17.67 -5.03
C GLU A 317 -20.97 16.97 -6.29
N ALA A 318 -19.76 16.39 -6.23
CA ALA A 318 -19.13 15.73 -7.35
C ALA A 318 -18.50 14.38 -6.94
N PHE A 319 -18.20 13.55 -7.94
CA PHE A 319 -17.58 12.23 -7.82
C PHE A 319 -18.33 11.32 -6.85
N ASP A 320 -17.68 10.88 -5.76
CA ASP A 320 -18.25 9.92 -4.80
C ASP A 320 -18.90 10.61 -3.57
N GLN A 321 -19.05 11.91 -3.59
CA GLN A 321 -19.71 12.73 -2.58
C GLN A 321 -19.16 12.57 -1.14
N LYS A 322 -17.88 12.18 -1.02
CA LYS A 322 -17.22 12.04 0.29
C LYS A 322 -16.61 13.36 0.80
N GLY A 323 -16.57 14.39 -0.02
CA GLY A 323 -15.98 15.67 0.33
C GLY A 323 -14.45 15.62 0.39
N LEU A 324 -13.80 14.82 -0.46
CA LEU A 324 -12.35 14.63 -0.45
C LEU A 324 -11.77 14.90 -1.83
N ILE A 325 -10.64 15.59 -1.88
CA ILE A 325 -9.75 15.61 -3.03
C ILE A 325 -8.71 14.52 -2.78
N TYR A 326 -8.88 13.39 -3.47
CA TYR A 326 -8.03 12.22 -3.26
C TYR A 326 -6.60 12.49 -3.73
N GLY A 327 -5.63 11.92 -3.01
CA GLY A 327 -4.21 12.18 -3.24
C GLY A 327 -3.67 13.43 -2.55
N MET A 328 -4.56 14.23 -1.91
CA MET A 328 -4.19 15.41 -1.13
C MET A 328 -4.25 15.13 0.37
N GLY A 329 -3.20 15.55 1.09
CA GLY A 329 -3.03 15.33 2.53
C GLY A 329 -2.43 13.97 2.86
N HIS A 330 -1.80 13.90 4.01
CA HIS A 330 -1.15 12.70 4.53
C HIS A 330 -1.25 12.67 6.06
N ALA A 331 -1.27 11.46 6.65
CA ALA A 331 -1.35 11.30 8.10
C ALA A 331 -0.10 11.85 8.84
N VAL A 332 1.03 11.93 8.16
CA VAL A 332 2.30 12.40 8.71
C VAL A 332 2.75 13.70 8.05
N TYR A 333 2.89 13.73 6.72
CA TYR A 333 3.38 14.88 5.97
C TYR A 333 2.33 15.98 5.85
N SER A 334 2.72 17.21 6.14
CA SER A 334 1.87 18.40 5.97
C SER A 334 2.34 19.33 4.87
N ILE A 335 3.66 19.49 4.68
CA ILE A 335 4.23 20.42 3.70
C ILE A 335 4.50 19.71 2.37
N SER A 336 5.16 18.54 2.39
CA SER A 336 5.44 17.77 1.18
C SER A 336 5.69 16.30 1.50
N ASP A 337 5.35 15.40 0.54
CA ASP A 337 5.72 13.98 0.56
C ASP A 337 6.93 13.78 -0.38
N PRO A 338 8.09 13.31 0.13
CA PRO A 338 9.29 13.14 -0.70
C PRO A 338 9.06 12.17 -1.86
N ARG A 339 8.17 11.19 -1.70
CA ARG A 339 7.85 10.23 -2.74
C ARG A 339 7.08 10.87 -3.90
N ALA A 340 6.15 11.78 -3.59
CA ALA A 340 5.43 12.54 -4.61
C ALA A 340 6.38 13.47 -5.39
N ARG A 341 7.32 14.11 -4.69
CA ARG A 341 8.36 14.94 -5.34
C ARG A 341 9.23 14.13 -6.31
N ILE A 342 9.68 12.95 -5.89
CA ILE A 342 10.48 12.06 -6.74
C ILE A 342 9.67 11.63 -7.97
N PHE A 343 8.42 11.19 -7.80
CA PHE A 343 7.56 10.82 -8.93
C PHE A 343 7.43 11.96 -9.94
N LYS A 344 7.17 13.17 -9.47
CA LYS A 344 6.97 14.35 -10.32
C LYS A 344 8.11 14.57 -11.32
N THR A 345 9.36 14.27 -10.95
CA THR A 345 10.53 14.44 -11.84
C THR A 345 10.51 13.51 -13.06
N PHE A 346 9.79 12.39 -13.00
CA PHE A 346 9.73 11.38 -14.08
C PHE A 346 8.39 11.35 -14.80
N VAL A 347 7.34 11.83 -14.14
CA VAL A 347 5.97 11.82 -14.70
C VAL A 347 5.89 12.60 -15.99
N GLU A 348 6.54 13.77 -16.07
CA GLU A 348 6.55 14.60 -17.27
C GLU A 348 7.20 13.88 -18.46
N GLN A 349 8.34 13.22 -18.21
CA GLN A 349 9.05 12.48 -19.26
C GLN A 349 8.20 11.31 -19.78
N LEU A 350 7.56 10.54 -18.89
CA LEU A 350 6.67 9.46 -19.28
C LEU A 350 5.42 9.99 -20.01
N ALA A 351 4.84 11.10 -19.55
CA ALA A 351 3.70 11.71 -20.20
C ALA A 351 4.01 12.13 -21.65
N LYS A 352 5.22 12.66 -21.92
CA LYS A 352 5.69 12.97 -23.28
C LYS A 352 5.83 11.68 -24.12
N GLU A 353 6.44 10.63 -23.60
CA GLU A 353 6.58 9.33 -24.32
C GLU A 353 5.20 8.72 -24.65
N LYS A 354 4.22 8.91 -23.75
CA LYS A 354 2.87 8.35 -23.88
C LYS A 354 1.86 9.31 -24.53
N HIS A 355 2.27 10.48 -24.97
CA HIS A 355 1.40 11.52 -25.54
C HIS A 355 0.25 11.91 -24.58
N ARG A 356 0.57 12.01 -23.27
CA ARG A 356 -0.35 12.33 -22.18
C ARG A 356 -0.02 13.65 -21.48
N GLU A 357 0.61 14.60 -22.19
CA GLU A 357 1.02 15.91 -21.65
C GLU A 357 -0.15 16.77 -21.15
N LYS A 358 -1.32 16.64 -21.80
CA LYS A 358 -2.54 17.34 -21.33
C LYS A 358 -2.98 16.83 -19.96
N ASP A 359 -2.96 15.52 -19.76
CA ASP A 359 -3.26 14.94 -18.45
C ASP A 359 -2.24 15.40 -17.39
N TYR A 360 -0.95 15.39 -17.72
CA TYR A 360 0.10 15.85 -16.80
C TYR A 360 -0.13 17.31 -16.37
N ARG A 361 -0.48 18.21 -17.30
CA ARG A 361 -0.79 19.62 -16.97
C ARG A 361 -1.96 19.73 -16.01
N LEU A 362 -3.02 18.93 -16.20
CA LEU A 362 -4.16 18.89 -15.30
C LEU A 362 -3.75 18.42 -13.88
N TYR A 363 -2.93 17.36 -13.80
CA TYR A 363 -2.40 16.90 -12.50
C TYR A 363 -1.56 17.98 -11.83
N ALA A 364 -0.67 18.65 -12.55
CA ALA A 364 0.16 19.74 -12.04
C ALA A 364 -0.69 20.93 -11.54
N MET A 365 -1.73 21.30 -12.27
CA MET A 365 -2.67 22.36 -11.89
C MET A 365 -3.44 21.97 -10.61
N VAL A 366 -3.96 20.76 -10.53
CA VAL A 366 -4.66 20.29 -9.32
C VAL A 366 -3.71 20.24 -8.12
N GLU A 367 -2.45 19.81 -8.29
CA GLU A 367 -1.45 19.82 -7.23
C GLU A 367 -1.23 21.23 -6.65
N GLU A 368 -1.29 22.27 -7.50
CA GLU A 368 -1.12 23.66 -7.09
C GLU A 368 -2.38 24.25 -6.45
N LEU A 369 -3.55 24.01 -7.06
CA LEU A 369 -4.81 24.61 -6.64
C LEU A 369 -5.43 23.93 -5.39
N ALA A 370 -5.37 22.61 -5.32
CA ALA A 370 -6.06 21.86 -4.28
C ALA A 370 -5.62 22.23 -2.85
N PRO A 371 -4.33 22.43 -2.54
CA PRO A 371 -3.93 22.87 -1.20
C PRO A 371 -4.52 24.22 -0.78
N LYS A 372 -4.56 25.18 -1.72
CA LYS A 372 -5.12 26.53 -1.50
C LYS A 372 -6.61 26.42 -1.18
N ILE A 373 -7.36 25.71 -2.05
CA ILE A 373 -8.81 25.54 -1.92
C ILE A 373 -9.16 24.75 -0.65
N ILE A 374 -8.43 23.69 -0.31
CA ILE A 374 -8.65 22.93 0.95
C ILE A 374 -8.38 23.83 2.17
N GLY A 375 -7.34 24.66 2.13
CA GLY A 375 -7.00 25.62 3.16
C GLY A 375 -8.12 26.63 3.40
N GLU A 376 -8.65 27.22 2.31
CA GLU A 376 -9.77 28.19 2.34
C GLU A 376 -11.06 27.54 2.89
N GLU A 377 -11.50 26.44 2.32
CA GLU A 377 -12.79 25.80 2.59
C GLU A 377 -12.85 25.10 3.96
N ARG A 378 -11.71 24.63 4.47
CA ARG A 378 -11.65 23.85 5.73
C ARG A 378 -10.91 24.55 6.85
N HIS A 379 -10.42 25.75 6.63
CA HIS A 379 -9.63 26.52 7.60
C HIS A 379 -8.42 25.70 8.14
N ILE A 380 -7.75 24.94 7.25
CA ILE A 380 -6.59 24.12 7.59
C ILE A 380 -5.32 24.93 7.34
N TYR A 381 -4.71 25.44 8.38
CA TYR A 381 -3.49 26.27 8.30
C TYR A 381 -2.18 25.46 8.38
N LYS A 382 -2.26 24.14 8.62
CA LYS A 382 -1.07 23.26 8.75
C LYS A 382 -0.41 22.87 7.42
N GLY A 383 -0.99 23.30 6.30
CA GLY A 383 -0.61 22.87 4.97
C GLY A 383 -1.23 21.52 4.58
N VAL A 384 -1.46 21.37 3.28
CA VAL A 384 -1.91 20.12 2.63
C VAL A 384 -1.06 19.95 1.39
N SER A 385 -0.53 18.77 1.14
CA SER A 385 0.31 18.48 -0.02
C SER A 385 -0.14 17.21 -0.72
N ALA A 386 0.28 17.06 -1.99
CA ALA A 386 0.13 15.81 -2.72
C ALA A 386 0.93 14.71 -2.01
N ASN A 387 0.31 13.54 -1.86
CA ASN A 387 0.95 12.35 -1.33
C ASN A 387 1.38 11.40 -2.47
N VAL A 388 2.00 10.27 -2.12
CA VAL A 388 2.48 9.29 -3.10
C VAL A 388 1.39 8.78 -4.05
N ASP A 389 0.15 8.67 -3.57
CA ASP A 389 -0.98 8.15 -4.37
C ASP A 389 -1.43 9.10 -5.47
N PHE A 390 -1.15 10.40 -5.31
CA PHE A 390 -1.50 11.42 -6.30
C PHE A 390 -0.87 11.13 -7.67
N TYR A 391 0.43 10.87 -7.70
CA TYR A 391 1.15 10.60 -8.95
C TYR A 391 1.25 9.11 -9.30
N SER A 392 1.27 8.20 -8.31
CA SER A 392 1.44 6.78 -8.58
C SER A 392 0.30 6.20 -9.43
N GLY A 393 -0.94 6.62 -9.19
CA GLY A 393 -2.07 6.21 -10.01
C GLY A 393 -1.94 6.67 -11.46
N PHE A 394 -1.50 7.91 -11.68
CA PHE A 394 -1.26 8.44 -13.02
C PHE A 394 -0.11 7.70 -13.73
N VAL A 395 1.01 7.45 -13.03
CA VAL A 395 2.11 6.63 -13.55
C VAL A 395 1.61 5.26 -13.97
N TYR A 396 0.87 4.56 -13.12
CA TYR A 396 0.34 3.23 -13.45
C TYR A 396 -0.60 3.27 -14.65
N SER A 397 -1.41 4.32 -14.81
CA SER A 397 -2.26 4.48 -15.99
C SER A 397 -1.46 4.67 -17.27
N MET A 398 -0.32 5.36 -17.22
CA MET A 398 0.58 5.56 -18.37
C MET A 398 1.40 4.30 -18.71
N LEU A 399 1.59 3.41 -17.74
CA LEU A 399 2.20 2.09 -17.95
C LEU A 399 1.20 1.05 -18.44
N ASP A 400 -0.05 1.43 -18.71
CA ASP A 400 -1.16 0.55 -19.10
C ASP A 400 -1.41 -0.57 -18.07
N LEU A 401 -1.12 -0.30 -16.80
CA LEU A 401 -1.49 -1.22 -15.72
C LEU A 401 -3.01 -1.17 -15.50
N PRO A 402 -3.70 -2.30 -15.44
CA PRO A 402 -5.12 -2.31 -15.11
C PRO A 402 -5.35 -1.88 -13.65
N LEU A 403 -6.46 -1.19 -13.39
CA LEU A 403 -6.81 -0.69 -12.05
C LEU A 403 -6.80 -1.79 -10.99
N GLU A 404 -7.14 -3.01 -11.36
CA GLU A 404 -7.14 -4.18 -10.48
C GLU A 404 -5.75 -4.52 -9.94
N LEU A 405 -4.68 -4.10 -10.63
CA LEU A 405 -3.30 -4.33 -10.22
C LEU A 405 -2.65 -3.18 -9.41
N TYR A 406 -3.29 -2.04 -9.23
CA TYR A 406 -2.68 -0.90 -8.53
C TYR A 406 -2.29 -1.25 -7.08
N THR A 407 -3.22 -1.77 -6.29
CA THR A 407 -2.92 -2.21 -4.92
C THR A 407 -2.00 -3.44 -4.87
N PRO A 408 -2.14 -4.47 -5.76
CA PRO A 408 -1.14 -5.54 -5.86
C PRO A 408 0.28 -5.08 -6.19
N MET A 409 0.47 -4.06 -7.04
CA MET A 409 1.81 -3.49 -7.28
C MET A 409 2.38 -2.84 -6.02
N PHE A 410 1.53 -2.17 -5.26
CA PHE A 410 1.91 -1.68 -3.92
C PHE A 410 2.34 -2.85 -3.01
N ALA A 411 1.59 -3.96 -3.01
CA ALA A 411 1.95 -5.15 -2.23
C ALA A 411 3.26 -5.80 -2.70
N CYS A 412 3.52 -5.87 -4.03
CA CYS A 412 4.77 -6.37 -4.60
C CYS A 412 6.00 -5.57 -4.14
N ALA A 413 5.81 -4.29 -3.85
CA ALA A 413 6.85 -3.46 -3.25
C ALA A 413 6.92 -3.67 -1.73
N ARG A 414 5.79 -3.54 -1.04
CA ARG A 414 5.70 -3.50 0.43
C ARG A 414 6.04 -4.83 1.10
N ILE A 415 5.97 -5.96 0.38
CA ILE A 415 6.41 -7.26 0.92
C ILE A 415 7.86 -7.21 1.43
N VAL A 416 8.72 -6.39 0.83
CA VAL A 416 10.10 -6.20 1.32
C VAL A 416 10.12 -5.53 2.69
N GLY A 417 9.37 -4.43 2.85
CA GLY A 417 9.23 -3.74 4.14
C GLY A 417 8.62 -4.64 5.22
N TRP A 418 7.52 -5.36 4.90
CA TRP A 418 6.93 -6.32 5.84
C TRP A 418 7.91 -7.42 6.24
N SER A 419 8.68 -7.94 5.28
CA SER A 419 9.70 -8.95 5.54
C SER A 419 10.80 -8.44 6.49
N ALA A 420 11.29 -7.22 6.25
CA ALA A 420 12.27 -6.57 7.11
C ALA A 420 11.74 -6.38 8.53
N HIS A 421 10.51 -5.85 8.68
CA HIS A 421 9.88 -5.64 9.99
C HIS A 421 9.56 -6.96 10.70
N ARG A 422 9.18 -8.01 9.96
CA ARG A 422 9.00 -9.34 10.56
C ARG A 422 10.33 -9.89 11.11
N MET A 423 11.41 -9.76 10.35
CA MET A 423 12.74 -10.16 10.83
C MET A 423 13.15 -9.34 12.06
N GLU A 424 12.93 -8.02 12.04
CA GLU A 424 13.25 -7.12 13.16
C GLU A 424 12.44 -7.50 14.42
N GLU A 425 11.15 -7.83 14.28
CA GLU A 425 10.30 -8.28 15.38
C GLU A 425 10.82 -9.56 16.01
N LEU A 426 11.15 -10.57 15.22
CA LEU A 426 11.66 -11.85 15.71
C LEU A 426 13.07 -11.76 16.32
N ILE A 427 13.87 -10.78 15.90
CA ILE A 427 15.22 -10.56 16.46
C ILE A 427 15.17 -9.87 17.82
N ASN A 428 14.25 -8.90 18.00
CA ASN A 428 14.34 -7.93 19.09
C ASN A 428 13.27 -8.09 20.16
N THR A 429 12.16 -8.80 19.88
CA THR A 429 11.03 -8.86 20.82
C THR A 429 10.69 -10.30 21.21
N ASP A 430 10.33 -10.44 22.48
CA ASP A 430 9.88 -11.71 23.09
C ASP A 430 8.46 -11.59 23.68
N LYS A 431 7.80 -10.45 23.46
CA LYS A 431 6.50 -10.13 24.06
C LYS A 431 5.43 -9.94 23.01
N ILE A 432 4.28 -10.56 23.24
CA ILE A 432 3.10 -10.33 22.41
C ILE A 432 2.61 -8.87 22.56
N ILE A 433 2.33 -8.21 21.46
CA ILE A 433 1.75 -6.86 21.41
C ILE A 433 0.28 -6.95 21.87
N ARG A 434 0.01 -6.44 23.07
CA ARG A 434 -1.32 -6.53 23.71
C ARG A 434 -1.68 -5.20 24.36
N PRO A 435 -2.30 -4.26 23.63
CA PRO A 435 -2.78 -3.01 24.22
C PRO A 435 -3.93 -3.27 25.20
N ALA A 436 -4.10 -2.35 26.17
CA ALA A 436 -5.23 -2.39 27.10
C ALA A 436 -6.52 -1.86 26.44
N TYR A 437 -7.65 -2.48 26.81
CA TYR A 437 -8.99 -2.00 26.50
C TYR A 437 -9.78 -1.83 27.78
N LYS A 438 -10.47 -0.66 27.91
CA LYS A 438 -11.34 -0.38 29.06
C LYS A 438 -12.76 -0.83 28.77
N SER A 439 -13.32 -1.71 29.60
CA SER A 439 -14.76 -2.00 29.58
C SER A 439 -15.53 -0.78 30.13
N VAL A 440 -16.54 -0.37 29.42
CA VAL A 440 -17.49 0.68 29.82
C VAL A 440 -18.91 0.15 30.02
N LYS A 441 -19.07 -1.17 30.02
CA LYS A 441 -20.34 -1.86 30.36
C LYS A 441 -20.34 -2.14 31.86
N ASP A 442 -21.45 -1.82 32.51
CA ASP A 442 -21.65 -2.18 33.93
C ASP A 442 -21.71 -3.70 34.09
N GLU A 443 -21.25 -4.15 35.25
CA GLU A 443 -21.40 -5.56 35.64
C GLU A 443 -22.87 -5.85 35.92
N VAL A 444 -23.37 -6.95 35.38
CA VAL A 444 -24.74 -7.41 35.58
C VAL A 444 -24.74 -8.91 35.91
N ASP A 445 -25.68 -9.32 36.74
CA ASP A 445 -25.85 -10.73 37.07
C ASP A 445 -26.43 -11.51 35.89
N TYR A 446 -26.12 -12.80 35.87
CA TYR A 446 -26.75 -13.70 34.91
C TYR A 446 -28.23 -13.93 35.26
N VAL A 447 -29.11 -13.67 34.32
CA VAL A 447 -30.55 -13.97 34.44
C VAL A 447 -30.83 -15.27 33.71
N PRO A 448 -31.50 -16.27 34.36
CA PRO A 448 -31.89 -17.51 33.69
C PRO A 448 -32.82 -17.23 32.47
N LEU A 449 -32.74 -18.11 31.47
CA LEU A 449 -33.47 -17.91 30.20
C LEU A 449 -34.95 -17.69 30.39
N GLU A 450 -35.55 -18.41 31.33
CA GLU A 450 -36.97 -18.34 31.70
C GLU A 450 -37.40 -17.01 32.34
N ASN A 451 -36.46 -16.21 32.79
CA ASN A 451 -36.67 -14.93 33.50
C ASN A 451 -36.21 -13.70 32.69
N ARG A 452 -35.95 -13.86 31.42
CA ARG A 452 -35.49 -12.76 30.51
C ARG A 452 -36.63 -12.12 29.78
#